data_4aae0ca4cf527fcb95b71bbc3c1ba8aa
#
_entry.id   4aae0ca4cf527fcb95b71bbc3c1ba8aa
#
_cell.length_a   1.000
_cell.length_b   1.000
_cell.length_c   1.000
_cell.angle_alpha   90.00
_cell.angle_beta   90.00
_cell.angle_gamma   90.00
#
_symmetry.space_group_name_H-M   'P 1'
#
loop_
_entity.id
_entity.type
_entity.pdbx_description
1 polymer ?
#
loop_
_entity_poly.entity_id
_entity_poly.type
_entity_poly.pdbx_seq_one_letter_code
_entity_poly.pdbx_strand_id
1 'polypeptide(L)'
;GDTIVTPTCIVLLDSVRTIRDSVTINRLGPDFTVYVLDMRVRDLYDEHRWFEAHPVVIYHKDEPVGNKGFDIPELNVKFGLATVKGNRIGLNMSEREFVIMQAILFPGINILWIGVILMVLGTFHSVRHRVVLMRRGKDE
;
A
#
# COMPACT_ATOMS: atom_id res chain seq x y z
N GLY A 1 -23.92 19.08 0.05
CA GLY A 1 -22.59 18.55 0.31
C GLY A 1 -21.73 18.63 -0.93
N ASP A 2 -20.49 18.92 -0.76
CA ASP A 2 -19.54 18.96 -1.88
C ASP A 2 -19.10 17.53 -2.22
N THR A 3 -19.03 17.24 -3.52
CA THR A 3 -18.62 15.92 -4.01
C THR A 3 -17.26 16.03 -4.68
N ILE A 4 -16.34 15.16 -4.31
CA ILE A 4 -15.02 15.02 -4.91
C ILE A 4 -14.94 13.65 -5.58
N VAL A 5 -14.61 13.63 -6.86
CA VAL A 5 -14.40 12.39 -7.62
C VAL A 5 -12.89 12.17 -7.77
N THR A 6 -12.43 11.03 -7.32
CA THR A 6 -11.03 10.58 -7.47
C THR A 6 -10.99 9.37 -8.41
N PRO A 7 -9.81 8.94 -8.86
CA PRO A 7 -9.71 7.77 -9.73
C PRO A 7 -10.22 6.45 -9.13
N THR A 8 -10.27 6.35 -7.81
CA THR A 8 -10.60 5.11 -7.08
C THR A 8 -11.92 5.20 -6.34
N CYS A 9 -12.34 6.39 -5.93
CA CYS A 9 -13.56 6.55 -5.13
C CYS A 9 -14.24 7.90 -5.32
N ILE A 10 -15.49 7.98 -4.89
CA ILE A 10 -16.29 9.21 -4.83
C ILE A 10 -16.44 9.56 -3.35
N VAL A 11 -16.04 10.77 -2.99
CA VAL A 11 -16.13 11.30 -1.63
C VAL A 11 -17.23 12.35 -1.58
N LEU A 12 -18.21 12.15 -0.72
CA LEU A 12 -19.28 13.09 -0.43
C LEU A 12 -19.03 13.69 0.97
N LEU A 13 -18.84 15.00 1.01
CA LEU A 13 -18.73 15.73 2.24
C LEU A 13 -20.11 16.04 2.80
N ASP A 14 -20.46 15.50 3.95
CA ASP A 14 -21.73 15.75 4.60
C ASP A 14 -21.67 16.97 5.54
N SER A 15 -20.74 17.00 6.46
CA SER A 15 -20.60 18.09 7.43
C SER A 15 -19.21 18.19 8.06
N VAL A 16 -18.94 19.35 8.67
CA VAL A 16 -17.78 19.55 9.54
C VAL A 16 -18.30 19.88 10.94
N ARG A 17 -17.93 19.07 11.90
CA ARG A 17 -18.27 19.29 13.30
C ARG A 17 -17.07 19.80 14.07
N THR A 18 -17.31 20.81 14.89
CA THR A 18 -16.31 21.30 15.86
C THR A 18 -16.63 20.70 17.22
N ILE A 19 -15.71 19.97 17.80
CA ILE A 19 -15.85 19.41 19.14
C ILE A 19 -15.23 20.39 20.13
N ARG A 20 -16.08 20.93 21.00
CA ARG A 20 -15.70 21.82 22.13
C ARG A 20 -16.42 21.37 23.40
N ASP A 21 -16.30 20.11 23.76
CA ASP A 21 -16.86 19.64 25.01
C ASP A 21 -15.89 19.87 26.18
N SER A 22 -16.44 19.88 27.38
CA SER A 22 -15.65 20.10 28.59
C SER A 22 -14.57 19.06 28.85
N VAL A 23 -14.76 17.83 28.35
CA VAL A 23 -13.81 16.73 28.47
C VAL A 23 -12.60 16.97 27.58
N THR A 24 -12.83 17.42 26.34
CA THR A 24 -11.77 17.74 25.38
C THR A 24 -10.98 18.97 25.82
N ILE A 25 -11.67 20.02 26.32
CA ILE A 25 -11.05 21.22 26.86
C ILE A 25 -10.19 20.90 28.08
N ASN A 26 -10.66 20.04 29.00
CA ASN A 26 -9.91 19.63 30.17
C ASN A 26 -8.65 18.80 29.86
N ARG A 27 -8.68 18.04 28.78
CA ARG A 27 -7.54 17.18 28.36
C ARG A 27 -6.51 17.90 27.51
N LEU A 28 -6.95 18.75 26.59
CA LEU A 28 -6.10 19.40 25.60
C LEU A 28 -5.79 20.86 25.96
N GLY A 29 -6.67 21.53 26.74
CA GLY A 29 -6.59 22.93 27.07
C GLY A 29 -7.54 23.83 26.28
N PRO A 30 -7.77 25.08 26.76
CA PRO A 30 -8.79 25.98 26.16
C PRO A 30 -8.43 26.48 24.75
N ASP A 31 -7.17 26.45 24.38
CA ASP A 31 -6.67 26.99 23.12
C ASP A 31 -6.72 25.94 21.97
N PHE A 32 -7.23 24.75 22.28
CA PHE A 32 -7.34 23.67 21.29
C PHE A 32 -8.74 23.62 20.67
N THR A 33 -8.78 23.40 19.38
CA THR A 33 -10.02 23.18 18.62
C THR A 33 -9.91 21.87 17.82
N VAL A 34 -10.89 21.01 17.98
CA VAL A 34 -10.94 19.73 17.29
C VAL A 34 -12.01 19.79 16.21
N TYR A 35 -11.61 19.58 14.96
CA TYR A 35 -12.52 19.46 13.84
C TYR A 35 -12.67 18.01 13.42
N VAL A 36 -13.88 17.55 13.28
CA VAL A 36 -14.23 16.24 12.75
C VAL A 36 -14.98 16.44 11.45
N LEU A 37 -14.49 15.79 10.42
CA LEU A 37 -15.13 15.80 9.12
C LEU A 37 -16.01 14.57 8.99
N ASP A 38 -17.28 14.76 8.73
CA ASP A 38 -18.22 13.66 8.43
C ASP A 38 -18.33 13.54 6.92
N MET A 39 -17.89 12.43 6.39
CA MET A 39 -17.93 12.17 4.96
C MET A 39 -18.34 10.73 4.65
N ARG A 40 -18.94 10.56 3.49
CA ARG A 40 -19.24 9.24 2.93
C ARG A 40 -18.37 9.01 1.70
N VAL A 41 -17.82 7.83 1.64
CA VAL A 41 -16.94 7.40 0.55
C VAL A 41 -17.58 6.21 -0.15
N ARG A 42 -17.58 6.24 -1.46
CA ARG A 42 -18.10 5.15 -2.29
C ARG A 42 -17.03 4.69 -3.26
N ASP A 43 -16.92 3.38 -3.46
CA ASP A 43 -16.12 2.82 -4.53
C ASP A 43 -16.61 3.33 -5.90
N LEU A 44 -15.71 3.63 -6.80
CA LEU A 44 -16.06 4.03 -8.15
C LEU A 44 -16.70 2.88 -8.95
N TYR A 45 -16.33 1.64 -8.63
CA TYR A 45 -16.75 0.42 -9.32
C TYR A 45 -17.93 -0.30 -8.66
N ASP A 46 -18.22 0.00 -7.37
CA ASP A 46 -19.33 -0.59 -6.62
C ASP A 46 -20.28 0.51 -6.10
N GLU A 47 -21.34 0.77 -6.84
CA GLU A 47 -22.29 1.85 -6.54
C GLU A 47 -23.13 1.61 -5.27
N HIS A 48 -23.16 0.40 -4.76
CA HIS A 48 -24.05 0.05 -3.65
C HIS A 48 -23.37 0.13 -2.28
N ARG A 49 -22.04 0.23 -2.22
CA ARG A 49 -21.30 0.24 -0.96
C ARG A 49 -20.84 1.64 -0.59
N TRP A 50 -21.36 2.13 0.50
CA TRP A 50 -20.93 3.39 1.12
C TRP A 50 -20.18 3.11 2.40
N PHE A 51 -19.12 3.85 2.62
CA PHE A 51 -18.30 3.82 3.83
C PHE A 51 -18.36 5.18 4.49
N GLU A 52 -18.56 5.19 5.81
CA GLU A 52 -18.49 6.43 6.58
C GLU A 52 -17.05 6.63 7.07
N ALA A 53 -16.56 7.84 6.94
CA ALA A 53 -15.22 8.21 7.37
C ALA A 53 -15.25 9.51 8.17
N HIS A 54 -14.49 9.53 9.28
CA HIS A 54 -14.46 10.64 10.22
C HIS A 54 -13.01 11.06 10.52
N PRO A 55 -12.27 11.62 9.54
CA PRO A 55 -10.94 12.15 9.82
C PRO A 55 -11.02 13.35 10.77
N VAL A 56 -10.03 13.45 11.64
CA VAL A 56 -9.98 14.45 12.70
C VAL A 56 -8.71 15.27 12.58
N VAL A 57 -8.81 16.58 12.77
CA VAL A 57 -7.66 17.47 12.91
C VAL A 57 -7.77 18.29 14.19
N ILE A 58 -6.65 18.49 14.85
CA ILE A 58 -6.53 19.25 16.08
C ILE A 58 -5.73 20.52 15.78
N TYR A 59 -6.30 21.65 16.10
CA TYR A 59 -5.67 22.97 16.02
C TYR A 59 -5.31 23.49 17.40
N HIS A 60 -4.17 24.16 17.49
CA HIS A 60 -3.77 24.98 18.63
C HIS A 60 -3.45 26.38 18.12
N LYS A 61 -4.22 27.39 18.54
CA LYS A 61 -4.06 28.80 18.12
C LYS A 61 -3.97 28.95 16.58
N ASP A 62 -4.91 28.33 15.88
CA ASP A 62 -5.00 28.34 14.41
C ASP A 62 -3.90 27.57 13.64
N GLU A 63 -3.01 26.88 14.34
CA GLU A 63 -2.04 25.98 13.71
C GLU A 63 -2.46 24.51 13.86
N PRO A 64 -2.37 23.69 12.81
CA PRO A 64 -2.67 22.27 12.92
C PRO A 64 -1.54 21.55 13.67
N VAL A 65 -1.82 21.03 14.85
CA VAL A 65 -0.86 20.32 15.70
C VAL A 65 -1.04 18.82 15.70
N GLY A 66 -2.17 18.32 15.24
CA GLY A 66 -2.43 16.89 15.15
C GLY A 66 -3.43 16.56 14.07
N ASN A 67 -3.22 15.42 13.43
CA ASN A 67 -4.09 14.88 12.40
C ASN A 67 -4.27 13.39 12.65
N LYS A 68 -5.52 12.95 12.81
CA LYS A 68 -5.87 11.54 12.86
C LYS A 68 -6.61 11.19 11.60
N GLY A 69 -5.89 10.52 10.68
CA GLY A 69 -6.48 10.00 9.46
C GLY A 69 -7.48 8.87 9.74
N PHE A 70 -8.36 8.66 8.81
CA PHE A 70 -9.31 7.55 8.78
C PHE A 70 -8.93 6.60 7.65
N ASP A 71 -8.83 5.32 7.97
CA ASP A 71 -8.39 4.27 7.05
C ASP A 71 -9.60 3.43 6.64
N ILE A 72 -9.78 3.25 5.34
CA ILE A 72 -10.80 2.36 4.76
C ILE A 72 -10.07 1.21 4.07
N PRO A 73 -9.86 0.09 4.79
CA PRO A 73 -9.09 -1.04 4.27
C PRO A 73 -9.68 -1.64 3.01
N GLU A 74 -11.00 -1.64 2.89
CA GLU A 74 -11.76 -2.21 1.77
C GLU A 74 -11.48 -1.47 0.46
N LEU A 75 -11.25 -0.16 0.53
CA LEU A 75 -10.90 0.68 -0.63
C LEU A 75 -9.39 0.90 -0.76
N ASN A 76 -8.62 0.40 0.19
CA ASN A 76 -7.18 0.60 0.27
C ASN A 76 -6.75 2.08 0.31
N VAL A 77 -7.60 2.93 0.88
CA VAL A 77 -7.43 4.38 0.93
C VAL A 77 -7.40 4.86 2.37
N LYS A 78 -6.51 5.81 2.63
CA LYS A 78 -6.44 6.54 3.90
C LYS A 78 -6.73 8.01 3.67
N PHE A 79 -7.69 8.53 4.41
CA PHE A 79 -8.04 9.94 4.41
C PHE A 79 -7.42 10.65 5.60
N GLY A 80 -6.83 11.81 5.35
CA GLY A 80 -6.34 12.70 6.38
C GLY A 80 -6.90 14.10 6.16
N LEU A 81 -7.29 14.78 7.23
CA LEU A 81 -7.71 16.17 7.16
C LEU A 81 -6.47 17.07 7.26
N ALA A 82 -6.08 17.70 6.16
CA ALA A 82 -4.86 18.47 6.08
C ALA A 82 -5.03 19.87 6.68
N THR A 83 -6.11 20.55 6.36
CA THR A 83 -6.34 21.91 6.84
C THR A 83 -7.83 22.27 6.79
N VAL A 84 -8.23 23.13 7.74
CA VAL A 84 -9.55 23.77 7.76
C VAL A 84 -9.33 25.27 7.90
N LYS A 85 -9.64 26.04 6.84
CA LYS A 85 -9.54 27.50 6.84
C LYS A 85 -10.84 28.11 6.34
N GLY A 86 -11.63 28.63 7.26
CA GLY A 86 -12.93 29.22 6.95
C GLY A 86 -13.86 28.21 6.26
N ASN A 87 -14.20 28.46 5.01
CA ASN A 87 -15.06 27.58 4.20
C ASN A 87 -14.26 26.62 3.28
N ARG A 88 -12.95 26.56 3.42
CA ARG A 88 -12.07 25.68 2.63
C ARG A 88 -11.53 24.56 3.49
N ILE A 89 -11.69 23.35 3.00
CA ILE A 89 -11.21 22.12 3.65
C ILE A 89 -10.18 21.49 2.72
N GLY A 90 -8.98 21.29 3.23
CA GLY A 90 -7.95 20.50 2.55
C GLY A 90 -8.03 19.05 3.03
N LEU A 91 -8.40 18.16 2.13
CA LEU A 91 -8.40 16.72 2.35
C LEU A 91 -7.15 16.11 1.74
N ASN A 92 -6.42 15.35 2.53
CA ASN A 92 -5.29 14.57 2.05
C ASN A 92 -5.72 13.12 1.89
N MET A 93 -5.59 12.59 0.68
CA MET A 93 -5.89 11.20 0.38
C MET A 93 -4.58 10.49 0.02
N SER A 94 -4.31 9.38 0.66
CA SER A 94 -3.21 8.50 0.28
C SER A 94 -3.75 7.11 0.01
N GLU A 95 -3.44 6.59 -1.16
CA GLU A 95 -3.66 5.19 -1.49
C GLU A 95 -2.54 4.37 -0.86
N ARG A 96 -2.87 3.21 -0.32
CA ARG A 96 -1.84 2.26 0.12
C ARG A 96 -1.23 1.63 -1.12
N GLU A 97 0.05 1.86 -1.31
CA GLU A 97 0.81 1.10 -2.30
C GLU A 97 0.86 -0.37 -1.85
N PHE A 98 0.35 -1.25 -2.68
CA PHE A 98 0.52 -2.68 -2.47
C PHE A 98 1.44 -3.23 -3.56
N VAL A 99 2.42 -3.97 -3.12
CA VAL A 99 3.30 -4.71 -4.03
C VAL A 99 2.66 -6.07 -4.31
N ILE A 100 2.20 -6.28 -5.54
CA ILE A 100 1.76 -7.61 -5.97
C ILE A 100 3.01 -8.42 -6.24
N MET A 101 3.38 -9.26 -5.29
CA MET A 101 4.44 -10.25 -5.49
C MET A 101 3.83 -11.48 -6.16
N GLN A 102 4.11 -11.66 -7.44
CA GLN A 102 3.80 -12.90 -8.13
C GLN A 102 4.97 -13.86 -7.97
N ALA A 103 4.84 -14.83 -7.09
CA ALA A 103 5.79 -15.94 -7.00
C ALA A 103 5.49 -16.95 -8.09
N ILE A 104 6.31 -17.00 -9.15
CA ILE A 104 6.19 -18.00 -10.18
C ILE A 104 7.00 -19.23 -9.74
N LEU A 105 6.30 -20.27 -9.33
CA LEU A 105 6.91 -21.57 -9.06
C LEU A 105 7.06 -22.31 -10.39
N PHE A 106 8.29 -22.64 -10.73
CA PHE A 106 8.58 -23.52 -11.89
C PHE A 106 8.67 -24.97 -11.38
N PRO A 107 7.57 -25.75 -11.46
CA PRO A 107 7.62 -27.16 -11.14
C PRO A 107 8.55 -27.83 -12.15
N GLY A 108 9.59 -28.49 -11.67
CA GLY A 108 10.54 -29.19 -12.55
C GLY A 108 11.87 -28.48 -12.80
N ILE A 109 12.13 -27.32 -12.22
CA ILE A 109 13.45 -26.67 -12.33
C ILE A 109 14.58 -27.57 -11.84
N ASN A 110 14.28 -28.47 -10.89
CA ASN A 110 15.23 -29.47 -10.40
C ASN A 110 15.61 -30.49 -11.48
N ILE A 111 14.68 -30.84 -12.38
CA ILE A 111 14.94 -31.76 -13.51
C ILE A 111 15.89 -31.10 -14.49
N LEU A 112 15.73 -29.81 -14.75
CA LEU A 112 16.63 -29.05 -15.61
C LEU A 112 18.06 -29.04 -15.05
N TRP A 113 18.24 -28.82 -13.75
CA TRP A 113 19.55 -28.88 -13.11
C TRP A 113 20.19 -30.26 -13.16
N ILE A 114 19.39 -31.32 -12.97
CA ILE A 114 19.86 -32.71 -13.14
C ILE A 114 20.35 -32.94 -14.58
N GLY A 115 19.62 -32.46 -15.58
CA GLY A 115 20.01 -32.53 -16.97
C GLY A 115 21.35 -31.84 -17.27
N VAL A 116 21.55 -30.65 -16.74
CA VAL A 116 22.82 -29.90 -16.86
C VAL A 116 23.97 -30.67 -16.23
N ILE A 117 23.79 -31.20 -15.03
CA ILE A 117 24.83 -31.99 -14.33
C ILE A 117 25.22 -33.23 -15.13
N LEU A 118 24.23 -33.98 -15.66
CA LEU A 118 24.45 -35.14 -16.48
C LEU A 118 25.21 -34.81 -17.77
N MET A 119 24.91 -33.68 -18.40
CA MET A 119 25.60 -33.21 -19.61
C MET A 119 27.07 -32.90 -19.30
N VAL A 120 27.35 -32.22 -18.21
CA VAL A 120 28.72 -31.90 -17.78
C VAL A 120 29.48 -33.17 -17.46
N LEU A 121 28.92 -34.13 -16.73
CA LEU A 121 29.54 -35.41 -16.43
C LEU A 121 29.80 -36.24 -17.69
N GLY A 122 28.86 -36.27 -18.65
CA GLY A 122 29.01 -36.95 -19.91
C GLY A 122 30.15 -36.39 -20.77
N THR A 123 30.23 -35.07 -20.88
CA THR A 123 31.36 -34.42 -21.60
C THR A 123 32.69 -34.69 -20.94
N PHE A 124 32.75 -34.60 -19.60
CA PHE A 124 33.99 -34.89 -18.86
C PHE A 124 34.44 -36.33 -19.05
N HIS A 125 33.49 -37.28 -18.99
CA HIS A 125 33.80 -38.69 -19.23
C HIS A 125 34.31 -38.93 -20.66
N SER A 126 33.69 -38.33 -21.66
CA SER A 126 34.09 -38.42 -23.06
C SER A 126 35.50 -37.88 -23.29
N VAL A 127 35.84 -36.72 -22.72
CA VAL A 127 37.16 -36.13 -22.83
C VAL A 127 38.21 -37.04 -22.19
N ARG A 128 37.92 -37.54 -20.98
CA ARG A 128 38.82 -38.46 -20.27
C ARG A 128 39.08 -39.73 -21.05
N HIS A 129 38.08 -40.33 -21.64
CA HIS A 129 38.18 -41.52 -22.48
C HIS A 129 39.10 -41.27 -23.70
N ARG A 130 38.91 -40.14 -24.39
CA ARG A 130 39.77 -39.76 -25.54
C ARG A 130 41.24 -39.56 -25.14
N VAL A 131 41.47 -38.91 -24.03
CA VAL A 131 42.85 -38.67 -23.52
C VAL A 131 43.53 -39.99 -23.19
N VAL A 132 42.84 -40.94 -22.57
CA VAL A 132 43.37 -42.29 -22.28
C VAL A 132 43.70 -43.05 -23.56
N LEU A 133 42.87 -43.01 -24.56
CA LEU A 133 43.11 -43.66 -25.86
C LEU A 133 44.31 -43.05 -26.58
N MET A 134 44.48 -41.73 -26.58
CA MET A 134 45.63 -41.05 -27.18
C MET A 134 46.94 -41.40 -26.50
N ARG A 135 46.93 -41.62 -25.18
CA ARG A 135 48.14 -42.05 -24.43
C ARG A 135 48.52 -43.48 -24.78
N ARG A 136 47.55 -44.39 -24.90
CA ARG A 136 47.84 -45.79 -25.29
C ARG A 136 48.39 -45.94 -26.72
N GLY A 137 47.93 -45.13 -27.67
CA GLY A 137 48.42 -45.17 -29.06
C GLY A 137 49.81 -44.52 -29.24
N LYS A 138 50.42 -43.99 -28.22
CA LYS A 138 51.75 -43.38 -28.26
C LYS A 138 52.85 -44.32 -27.73
N ASP A 139 52.42 -45.39 -27.10
CA ASP A 139 53.33 -46.40 -26.48
C ASP A 139 53.44 -47.66 -27.36
N GLU A 140 52.85 -47.69 -28.58
CA GLU A 140 53.10 -48.65 -29.68
C GLU A 140 53.93 -47.98 -30.80
#